data_70bb4cf9876c11339f131f33c407c9d8
#
_entry.id   70bb4cf9876c11339f131f33c407c9d8
#
_cell.length_a   1.000
_cell.length_b   1.000
_cell.length_c   1.000
_cell.angle_alpha   90.00
_cell.angle_beta   90.00
_cell.angle_gamma   90.00
#
_symmetry.space_group_name_H-M   'P 1'
#
loop_
_entity.id
_entity.type
_entity.pdbx_description
1 polymer ?
#
loop_
_entity_poly.entity_id
_entity_poly.type
_entity_poly.pdbx_seq_one_letter_code
_entity_poly.pdbx_strand_id
1 'polypeptide(L)'
;MAMSAFVATGFAQKKLVIYFSETNTTKAVAEELQKQLGADIESIEAVNPYSGNFQETMQRAQRDKEPEIKPLKADLKAYDVIYLGYPIWGGTYASPVVSLVKKYDFAGKTIVPFCTFGSGGLESSSADLVKALPKAKIQPGYGVRQARVKSVSKELDRFLKENGYKAGSVKPLPAYSAQQPVTDAEKAIFDAACSSYQFPLGTPETFGKRITDDSIDYEFKVKSLGFGGGAPSTSTIYVTMGKEEGAKPEFTRVVR
;
A
#
# COMPACT_ATOMS: atom_id res chain seq x y z
N MET A 1 -26.27 8.48 -23.93
CA MET A 1 -26.19 7.35 -22.98
C MET A 1 -26.51 7.88 -21.60
N ALA A 2 -27.62 7.43 -21.02
CA ALA A 2 -28.13 7.93 -19.74
C ALA A 2 -27.29 7.38 -18.60
N MET A 3 -26.61 8.26 -17.85
CA MET A 3 -26.03 7.93 -16.56
C MET A 3 -27.16 7.65 -15.58
N SER A 4 -27.37 6.38 -15.25
CA SER A 4 -28.30 5.96 -14.22
C SER A 4 -27.72 6.40 -12.87
N ALA A 5 -28.28 7.45 -12.29
CA ALA A 5 -28.00 7.85 -10.92
C ALA A 5 -28.55 6.77 -9.99
N PHE A 6 -27.71 5.98 -9.41
CA PHE A 6 -28.06 5.06 -8.32
C PHE A 6 -28.36 5.93 -7.09
N VAL A 7 -29.60 6.27 -6.88
CA VAL A 7 -30.08 6.80 -5.60
C VAL A 7 -30.11 5.62 -4.63
N ALA A 8 -29.02 5.39 -3.94
CA ALA A 8 -28.99 4.49 -2.81
C ALA A 8 -29.66 5.20 -1.61
N THR A 9 -30.94 4.95 -1.42
CA THR A 9 -31.57 5.06 -0.10
C THR A 9 -30.95 3.95 0.77
N GLY A 10 -29.78 4.19 1.34
CA GLY A 10 -29.05 3.18 2.06
C GLY A 10 -28.63 3.71 3.42
N PHE A 11 -28.91 2.94 4.45
CA PHE A 11 -28.19 3.02 5.70
C PHE A 11 -26.69 3.22 5.40
N ALA A 12 -26.05 4.18 6.09
CA ALA A 12 -24.63 4.43 5.89
C ALA A 12 -23.86 3.10 6.07
N GLN A 13 -23.10 2.68 5.06
CA GLN A 13 -22.35 1.44 5.10
C GLN A 13 -21.46 1.40 6.35
N LYS A 14 -21.62 0.35 7.17
CA LYS A 14 -20.79 0.19 8.35
C LYS A 14 -19.40 -0.25 7.96
N LYS A 15 -18.40 0.51 8.43
CA LYS A 15 -16.99 0.37 8.04
C LYS A 15 -16.17 -0.14 9.22
N LEU A 16 -15.26 -1.06 8.95
CA LEU A 16 -14.29 -1.56 9.91
C LEU A 16 -12.87 -1.48 9.33
N VAL A 17 -11.95 -0.96 10.09
CA VAL A 17 -10.51 -1.04 9.82
C VAL A 17 -9.95 -2.20 10.61
N ILE A 18 -9.54 -3.28 9.94
CA ILE A 18 -8.84 -4.41 10.56
C ILE A 18 -7.39 -4.38 10.08
N TYR A 19 -6.44 -4.51 10.98
CA TYR A 19 -5.04 -4.46 10.60
C TYR A 19 -4.14 -5.36 11.46
N PHE A 20 -3.06 -5.83 10.86
CA PHE A 20 -1.89 -6.35 11.57
C PHE A 20 -0.76 -5.34 11.49
N SER A 21 -0.06 -5.13 12.61
CA SER A 21 1.12 -4.27 12.65
C SER A 21 2.10 -4.76 13.72
N GLU A 22 3.33 -5.06 13.34
CA GLU A 22 4.37 -5.45 14.25
C GLU A 22 5.10 -4.23 14.85
N THR A 23 5.47 -3.27 13.99
CA THR A 23 6.31 -2.11 14.32
C THR A 23 5.52 -0.81 14.43
N ASN A 24 4.21 -0.88 14.60
CA ASN A 24 3.27 0.24 14.64
C ASN A 24 3.17 1.08 13.34
N THR A 25 3.88 0.71 12.28
CA THR A 25 3.86 1.44 11.00
C THR A 25 2.49 1.31 10.31
N THR A 26 1.97 0.08 10.15
CA THR A 26 0.64 -0.15 9.60
C THR A 26 -0.45 0.39 10.53
N LYS A 27 -0.23 0.31 11.84
CA LYS A 27 -1.13 0.89 12.85
C LYS A 27 -1.34 2.39 12.63
N ALA A 28 -0.28 3.15 12.39
CA ALA A 28 -0.40 4.60 12.14
C ALA A 28 -1.27 4.91 10.92
N VAL A 29 -1.19 4.10 9.86
CA VAL A 29 -2.08 4.21 8.69
C VAL A 29 -3.51 3.83 9.04
N ALA A 30 -3.70 2.78 9.83
CA ALA A 30 -5.02 2.32 10.28
C ALA A 30 -5.75 3.37 11.13
N GLU A 31 -5.05 3.99 12.06
CA GLU A 31 -5.59 5.06 12.92
C GLU A 31 -5.96 6.30 12.10
N GLU A 32 -5.16 6.66 11.10
CA GLU A 32 -5.51 7.77 10.21
C GLU A 32 -6.72 7.43 9.34
N LEU A 33 -6.85 6.20 8.82
CA LEU A 33 -8.05 5.73 8.13
C LEU A 33 -9.28 5.78 9.02
N GLN A 34 -9.17 5.27 10.27
CA GLN A 34 -10.24 5.34 11.26
C GLN A 34 -10.74 6.78 11.44
N LYS A 35 -9.81 7.69 11.67
CA LYS A 35 -10.11 9.13 11.87
C LYS A 35 -10.82 9.74 10.65
N GLN A 36 -10.33 9.47 9.45
CA GLN A 36 -10.87 10.08 8.24
C GLN A 36 -12.22 9.50 7.81
N LEU A 37 -12.50 8.25 8.16
CA LEU A 37 -13.71 7.52 7.75
C LEU A 37 -14.78 7.43 8.84
N GLY A 38 -14.44 7.73 10.10
CA GLY A 38 -15.31 7.46 11.25
C GLY A 38 -15.62 5.97 11.41
N ALA A 39 -14.68 5.08 11.07
CA ALA A 39 -14.85 3.65 11.08
C ALA A 39 -14.55 3.05 12.46
N ASP A 40 -15.06 1.84 12.74
CA ASP A 40 -14.57 1.04 13.84
C ASP A 40 -13.16 0.53 13.50
N ILE A 41 -12.36 0.18 14.53
CA ILE A 41 -10.99 -0.30 14.32
C ILE A 41 -10.67 -1.49 15.21
N GLU A 42 -9.95 -2.47 14.67
CA GLU A 42 -9.46 -3.63 15.41
C GLU A 42 -8.10 -4.10 14.90
N SER A 43 -7.22 -4.49 15.82
CA SER A 43 -5.93 -5.10 15.49
C SER A 43 -6.04 -6.63 15.41
N ILE A 44 -5.36 -7.22 14.44
CA ILE A 44 -5.10 -8.67 14.40
C ILE A 44 -3.94 -8.94 15.34
N GLU A 45 -4.15 -9.81 16.33
CA GLU A 45 -3.13 -10.19 17.30
C GLU A 45 -2.74 -11.66 17.10
N ALA A 46 -1.45 -11.93 16.87
CA ALA A 46 -0.93 -13.27 16.93
C ALA A 46 -0.93 -13.78 18.39
N VAL A 47 -1.32 -15.04 18.63
CA VAL A 47 -1.28 -15.64 19.97
C VAL A 47 0.14 -15.62 20.52
N ASN A 48 1.11 -15.95 19.67
CA ASN A 48 2.54 -15.76 19.95
C ASN A 48 3.00 -14.48 19.26
N PRO A 49 3.29 -13.38 19.95
CA PRO A 49 3.75 -12.14 19.34
C PRO A 49 5.06 -12.31 18.57
N TYR A 50 5.30 -11.44 17.59
CA TYR A 50 6.59 -11.32 16.92
C TYR A 50 7.54 -10.49 17.79
N SER A 51 8.86 -10.70 17.60
CA SER A 51 9.90 -10.09 18.45
C SER A 51 10.17 -8.61 18.15
N GLY A 52 9.67 -8.08 17.03
CA GLY A 52 10.05 -6.76 16.52
C GLY A 52 11.39 -6.73 15.79
N ASN A 53 12.16 -7.82 15.82
CA ASN A 53 13.38 -7.97 15.03
C ASN A 53 13.01 -8.43 13.61
N PHE A 54 13.39 -7.64 12.60
CA PHE A 54 13.04 -7.92 11.21
C PHE A 54 13.51 -9.29 10.74
N GLN A 55 14.75 -9.66 11.04
CA GLN A 55 15.32 -10.93 10.57
C GLN A 55 14.63 -12.13 11.20
N GLU A 56 14.40 -12.10 12.51
CA GLU A 56 13.67 -13.15 13.23
C GLU A 56 12.22 -13.26 12.75
N THR A 57 11.58 -12.13 12.55
CA THR A 57 10.21 -12.04 12.01
C THR A 57 10.12 -12.67 10.62
N MET A 58 11.05 -12.37 9.72
CA MET A 58 11.05 -12.97 8.38
C MET A 58 11.34 -14.47 8.41
N GLN A 59 12.27 -14.93 9.25
CA GLN A 59 12.53 -16.36 9.43
C GLN A 59 11.31 -17.09 10.00
N ARG A 60 10.63 -16.49 10.98
CA ARG A 60 9.41 -17.05 11.53
C ARG A 60 8.28 -17.09 10.51
N ALA A 61 8.04 -16.01 9.77
CA ALA A 61 7.01 -15.94 8.74
C ALA A 61 7.22 -16.97 7.60
N GLN A 62 8.46 -17.33 7.31
CA GLN A 62 8.78 -18.41 6.35
C GLN A 62 8.43 -19.81 6.87
N ARG A 63 8.63 -20.04 8.17
CA ARG A 63 8.37 -21.35 8.82
C ARG A 63 6.90 -21.52 9.22
N ASP A 64 6.29 -20.45 9.73
CA ASP A 64 4.91 -20.39 10.22
C ASP A 64 4.11 -19.43 9.34
N LYS A 65 3.54 -19.98 8.28
CA LYS A 65 2.77 -19.19 7.28
C LYS A 65 1.36 -18.88 7.76
N GLU A 66 0.86 -19.57 8.77
CA GLU A 66 -0.49 -19.47 9.29
C GLU A 66 -0.48 -19.47 10.83
N PRO A 67 0.14 -18.44 11.45
CA PRO A 67 0.23 -18.37 12.90
C PRO A 67 -1.16 -18.28 13.53
N GLU A 68 -1.34 -18.89 14.69
CA GLU A 68 -2.58 -18.74 15.45
C GLU A 68 -2.80 -17.26 15.80
N ILE A 69 -4.02 -16.78 15.55
CA ILE A 69 -4.45 -15.41 15.89
C ILE A 69 -5.55 -15.47 16.96
N LYS A 70 -5.55 -14.47 17.84
CA LYS A 70 -6.62 -14.27 18.80
C LYS A 70 -7.95 -14.05 18.08
N PRO A 71 -9.08 -14.47 18.66
CA PRO A 71 -10.39 -14.17 18.08
C PRO A 71 -10.60 -12.67 17.93
N LEU A 72 -11.22 -12.27 16.79
CA LEU A 72 -11.70 -10.89 16.64
C LEU A 72 -12.81 -10.62 17.65
N LYS A 73 -12.87 -9.38 18.14
CA LYS A 73 -13.97 -8.87 18.98
C LYS A 73 -15.14 -8.40 18.11
N ALA A 74 -14.83 -7.86 16.91
CA ALA A 74 -15.82 -7.40 15.96
C ALA A 74 -16.54 -8.58 15.29
N ASP A 75 -17.87 -8.54 15.27
CA ASP A 75 -18.65 -9.41 14.40
C ASP A 75 -18.61 -8.88 12.97
N LEU A 76 -17.89 -9.56 12.08
CA LEU A 76 -17.74 -9.16 10.68
C LEU A 76 -19.09 -9.06 9.95
N LYS A 77 -20.13 -9.78 10.38
CA LYS A 77 -21.46 -9.71 9.74
C LYS A 77 -22.06 -8.31 9.84
N ALA A 78 -21.68 -7.54 10.85
CA ALA A 78 -22.19 -6.17 11.05
C ALA A 78 -21.58 -5.13 10.09
N TYR A 79 -20.60 -5.50 9.27
CA TYR A 79 -19.86 -4.54 8.43
C TYR A 79 -19.99 -4.87 6.95
N ASP A 80 -20.15 -3.84 6.13
CA ASP A 80 -20.25 -3.94 4.67
C ASP A 80 -18.89 -3.74 4.00
N VAL A 81 -18.07 -2.84 4.56
CA VAL A 81 -16.76 -2.45 4.04
C VAL A 81 -15.69 -2.68 5.09
N ILE A 82 -14.68 -3.43 4.71
CA ILE A 82 -13.52 -3.73 5.56
C ILE A 82 -12.26 -3.15 4.91
N TYR A 83 -11.61 -2.23 5.60
CA TYR A 83 -10.28 -1.76 5.27
C TYR A 83 -9.27 -2.71 5.92
N LEU A 84 -8.59 -3.52 5.10
CA LEU A 84 -7.70 -4.58 5.58
C LEU A 84 -6.25 -4.16 5.46
N GLY A 85 -5.58 -3.98 6.61
CA GLY A 85 -4.23 -3.43 6.73
C GLY A 85 -3.16 -4.45 7.08
N TYR A 86 -1.99 -4.35 6.43
CA TYR A 86 -0.87 -5.26 6.67
C TYR A 86 0.48 -4.71 6.23
N PRO A 87 1.58 -5.12 6.86
CA PRO A 87 2.90 -4.96 6.27
C PRO A 87 3.12 -5.99 5.17
N ILE A 88 3.89 -5.62 4.14
CA ILE A 88 4.33 -6.57 3.11
C ILE A 88 5.51 -7.38 3.63
N TRP A 89 5.31 -8.70 3.71
CA TRP A 89 6.33 -9.68 4.06
C TRP A 89 6.52 -10.67 2.90
N GLY A 90 7.75 -10.78 2.41
CA GLY A 90 8.04 -11.70 1.29
C GLY A 90 7.25 -11.44 0.01
N GLY A 91 6.84 -10.19 -0.24
CA GLY A 91 6.11 -9.79 -1.45
C GLY A 91 4.58 -9.90 -1.38
N THR A 92 4.03 -10.38 -0.27
CA THR A 92 2.59 -10.48 -0.03
C THR A 92 2.20 -9.97 1.36
N TYR A 93 0.96 -10.13 1.78
CA TYR A 93 0.51 -9.74 3.12
C TYR A 93 1.09 -10.64 4.22
N ALA A 94 1.29 -10.05 5.40
CA ALA A 94 1.89 -10.73 6.56
C ALA A 94 1.12 -11.97 6.99
N SER A 95 1.82 -13.00 7.50
CA SER A 95 1.28 -14.30 7.90
C SER A 95 0.03 -14.25 8.81
N PRO A 96 -0.10 -13.33 9.80
CA PRO A 96 -1.34 -13.23 10.58
C PRO A 96 -2.57 -12.87 9.75
N VAL A 97 -2.40 -12.19 8.61
CA VAL A 97 -3.51 -11.91 7.70
C VAL A 97 -3.89 -13.16 6.90
N VAL A 98 -2.94 -14.05 6.59
CA VAL A 98 -3.24 -15.37 6.01
C VAL A 98 -4.20 -16.13 6.93
N SER A 99 -3.91 -16.16 8.22
CA SER A 99 -4.77 -16.83 9.22
C SER A 99 -6.14 -16.17 9.32
N LEU A 100 -6.20 -14.82 9.26
CA LEU A 100 -7.47 -14.09 9.28
C LEU A 100 -8.36 -14.46 8.10
N VAL A 101 -7.85 -14.41 6.87
CA VAL A 101 -8.65 -14.65 5.66
C VAL A 101 -9.10 -16.10 5.51
N LYS A 102 -8.40 -17.04 6.16
CA LYS A 102 -8.79 -18.45 6.25
C LYS A 102 -9.82 -18.72 7.35
N LYS A 103 -9.75 -18.00 8.46
CA LYS A 103 -10.57 -18.25 9.65
C LYS A 103 -11.95 -17.59 9.57
N TYR A 104 -12.06 -16.45 8.87
CA TYR A 104 -13.28 -15.66 8.85
C TYR A 104 -13.91 -15.58 7.45
N ASP A 105 -15.25 -15.45 7.42
CA ASP A 105 -16.01 -15.33 6.17
C ASP A 105 -16.11 -13.85 5.72
N PHE A 106 -15.60 -13.57 4.54
CA PHE A 106 -15.65 -12.27 3.89
C PHE A 106 -16.61 -12.24 2.69
N ALA A 107 -17.43 -13.28 2.50
CA ALA A 107 -18.35 -13.35 1.37
C ALA A 107 -19.29 -12.14 1.30
N GLY A 108 -19.42 -11.55 0.13
CA GLY A 108 -20.27 -10.39 -0.15
C GLY A 108 -19.73 -9.05 0.35
N LYS A 109 -18.62 -9.03 1.11
CA LYS A 109 -18.05 -7.81 1.66
C LYS A 109 -17.18 -7.08 0.63
N THR A 110 -17.10 -5.77 0.78
CA THR A 110 -16.14 -4.92 0.07
C THR A 110 -14.86 -4.83 0.91
N ILE A 111 -13.73 -5.23 0.33
CA ILE A 111 -12.42 -5.17 0.97
C ILE A 111 -11.56 -4.11 0.29
N VAL A 112 -11.08 -3.14 1.05
CA VAL A 112 -10.14 -2.12 0.61
C VAL A 112 -8.80 -2.42 1.27
N PRO A 113 -7.82 -3.01 0.56
CA PRO A 113 -6.52 -3.29 1.15
C PRO A 113 -5.73 -2.01 1.38
N PHE A 114 -4.98 -1.96 2.48
CA PHE A 114 -3.93 -0.96 2.65
C PHE A 114 -2.68 -1.61 3.23
N CYS A 115 -1.51 -1.18 2.77
CA CYS A 115 -0.29 -1.84 3.19
C CYS A 115 0.88 -0.87 3.41
N THR A 116 1.80 -1.32 4.26
CA THR A 116 3.08 -0.66 4.47
C THR A 116 4.21 -1.57 4.00
N PHE A 117 5.25 -0.98 3.41
CA PHE A 117 6.31 -1.75 2.80
C PHE A 117 7.67 -1.02 2.82
N GLY A 118 8.73 -1.77 2.61
CA GLY A 118 10.07 -1.22 2.35
C GLY A 118 10.20 -0.65 0.92
N SER A 119 9.66 -1.36 -0.08
CA SER A 119 9.79 -0.95 -1.48
C SER A 119 8.50 -1.01 -2.31
N GLY A 120 7.61 -1.98 -2.06
CA GLY A 120 6.38 -2.18 -2.82
C GLY A 120 5.65 -3.43 -2.39
N GLY A 121 4.68 -3.91 -3.18
CA GLY A 121 3.94 -5.15 -2.95
C GLY A 121 2.43 -4.99 -2.82
N LEU A 122 1.88 -3.78 -3.01
CA LEU A 122 0.43 -3.57 -3.00
C LEU A 122 -0.25 -4.39 -4.11
N GLU A 123 0.28 -4.32 -5.31
CA GLU A 123 -0.30 -4.98 -6.49
C GLU A 123 -0.32 -6.51 -6.32
N SER A 124 0.82 -7.10 -5.92
CA SER A 124 0.95 -8.54 -5.70
C SER A 124 0.07 -9.03 -4.54
N SER A 125 0.10 -8.34 -3.40
CA SER A 125 -0.70 -8.71 -2.23
C SER A 125 -2.20 -8.55 -2.48
N SER A 126 -2.62 -7.54 -3.25
CA SER A 126 -4.01 -7.39 -3.67
C SER A 126 -4.46 -8.52 -4.59
N ALA A 127 -3.60 -8.94 -5.54
CA ALA A 127 -3.88 -10.10 -6.39
C ALA A 127 -3.99 -11.40 -5.58
N ASP A 128 -3.18 -11.55 -4.53
CA ASP A 128 -3.28 -12.70 -3.63
C ASP A 128 -4.56 -12.66 -2.77
N LEU A 129 -5.02 -11.48 -2.35
CA LEU A 129 -6.32 -11.33 -1.68
C LEU A 129 -7.49 -11.72 -2.60
N VAL A 130 -7.44 -11.34 -3.89
CA VAL A 130 -8.46 -11.77 -4.88
C VAL A 130 -8.55 -13.29 -4.96
N LYS A 131 -7.41 -13.98 -4.96
CA LYS A 131 -7.37 -15.47 -4.96
C LYS A 131 -7.87 -16.06 -3.65
N ALA A 132 -7.48 -15.46 -2.51
CA ALA A 132 -7.85 -15.96 -1.18
C ALA A 132 -9.32 -15.70 -0.83
N LEU A 133 -9.92 -14.63 -1.36
CA LEU A 133 -11.27 -14.18 -1.05
C LEU A 133 -12.15 -14.07 -2.31
N PRO A 134 -12.39 -15.16 -3.05
CA PRO A 134 -13.07 -15.12 -4.35
C PRO A 134 -14.54 -14.66 -4.28
N LYS A 135 -15.15 -14.66 -3.09
CA LYS A 135 -16.53 -14.21 -2.85
C LYS A 135 -16.61 -12.78 -2.29
N ALA A 136 -15.49 -12.13 -2.05
CA ALA A 136 -15.42 -10.73 -1.64
C ALA A 136 -15.17 -9.80 -2.85
N LYS A 137 -15.44 -8.51 -2.69
CA LYS A 137 -15.16 -7.49 -3.70
C LYS A 137 -13.88 -6.75 -3.29
N ILE A 138 -12.74 -7.14 -3.86
CA ILE A 138 -11.48 -6.44 -3.60
C ILE A 138 -11.45 -5.17 -4.44
N GLN A 139 -11.26 -4.04 -3.79
CA GLN A 139 -11.24 -2.71 -4.38
C GLN A 139 -9.81 -2.18 -4.49
N PRO A 140 -9.58 -1.08 -5.24
CA PRO A 140 -8.29 -0.39 -5.25
C PRO A 140 -7.82 -0.09 -3.84
N GLY A 141 -6.57 -0.44 -3.55
CA GLY A 141 -5.95 -0.30 -2.23
C GLY A 141 -4.98 0.86 -2.14
N TYR A 142 -4.53 1.14 -0.91
CA TYR A 142 -3.52 2.15 -0.61
C TYR A 142 -2.22 1.50 -0.13
N GLY A 143 -1.09 1.98 -0.61
CA GLY A 143 0.22 1.49 -0.18
C GLY A 143 1.21 2.61 0.08
N VAL A 144 1.94 2.52 1.18
CA VAL A 144 2.92 3.53 1.56
C VAL A 144 4.22 2.90 2.08
N ARG A 145 5.35 3.48 1.69
CA ARG A 145 6.63 3.11 2.30
C ARG A 145 6.66 3.47 3.78
N GLN A 146 7.24 2.58 4.57
CA GLN A 146 7.46 2.81 6.01
C GLN A 146 8.12 4.18 6.29
N ALA A 147 9.11 4.56 5.50
CA ALA A 147 9.82 5.83 5.65
C ALA A 147 8.92 7.07 5.44
N ARG A 148 7.76 6.92 4.77
CA ARG A 148 6.85 8.02 4.39
C ARG A 148 5.55 8.07 5.19
N VAL A 149 5.38 7.21 6.18
CA VAL A 149 4.14 7.14 6.98
C VAL A 149 3.80 8.46 7.68
N LYS A 150 4.79 9.31 7.95
CA LYS A 150 4.56 10.65 8.51
C LYS A 150 3.72 11.58 7.60
N SER A 151 3.74 11.34 6.29
CA SER A 151 3.02 12.15 5.28
C SER A 151 1.68 11.54 4.87
N VAL A 152 1.25 10.46 5.53
CA VAL A 152 0.13 9.62 5.10
C VAL A 152 -1.23 10.33 5.09
N SER A 153 -1.45 11.30 5.96
CA SER A 153 -2.78 11.91 6.14
C SER A 153 -3.31 12.56 4.85
N LYS A 154 -2.46 13.37 4.17
CA LYS A 154 -2.81 14.05 2.92
C LYS A 154 -2.98 13.08 1.75
N GLU A 155 -2.10 12.09 1.67
CA GLU A 155 -2.17 11.06 0.62
C GLU A 155 -3.41 10.17 0.76
N LEU A 156 -3.75 9.79 2.00
CA LEU A 156 -4.96 9.02 2.30
C LEU A 156 -6.23 9.81 1.99
N ASP A 157 -6.32 11.08 2.39
CA ASP A 157 -7.47 11.93 2.08
C ASP A 157 -7.72 11.98 0.57
N ARG A 158 -6.64 12.16 -0.19
CA ARG A 158 -6.71 12.14 -1.64
C ARG A 158 -7.18 10.78 -2.17
N PHE A 159 -6.55 9.69 -1.73
CA PHE A 159 -6.90 8.32 -2.13
C PHE A 159 -8.37 8.00 -1.85
N LEU A 160 -8.85 8.35 -0.66
CA LEU A 160 -10.22 8.08 -0.25
C LEU A 160 -11.24 8.83 -1.11
N LYS A 161 -10.95 10.09 -1.48
CA LYS A 161 -11.81 10.90 -2.34
C LYS A 161 -11.78 10.44 -3.80
N GLU A 162 -10.58 10.14 -4.34
CA GLU A 162 -10.43 9.65 -5.72
C GLU A 162 -11.18 8.34 -5.98
N ASN A 163 -11.27 7.47 -4.96
CA ASN A 163 -11.96 6.18 -5.07
C ASN A 163 -13.41 6.20 -4.54
N GLY A 164 -13.93 7.36 -4.15
CA GLY A 164 -15.31 7.49 -3.65
C GLY A 164 -15.56 6.88 -2.27
N TYR A 165 -14.50 6.59 -1.49
CA TYR A 165 -14.62 6.06 -0.13
C TYR A 165 -14.94 7.13 0.90
N LYS A 166 -14.67 8.38 0.57
CA LYS A 166 -14.97 9.58 1.35
C LYS A 166 -15.57 10.64 0.46
N ALA A 167 -16.52 11.38 0.97
CA ALA A 167 -17.13 12.53 0.26
C ALA A 167 -16.08 13.62 -0.04
N GLY A 168 -16.25 14.28 -1.17
CA GLY A 168 -15.38 15.33 -1.66
C GLY A 168 -14.83 15.03 -3.04
N SER A 169 -14.18 16.01 -3.63
CA SER A 169 -13.50 15.87 -4.92
C SER A 169 -12.03 16.27 -4.79
N VAL A 170 -11.22 15.72 -5.65
CA VAL A 170 -9.81 16.11 -5.80
C VAL A 170 -9.53 16.36 -7.27
N LYS A 171 -8.64 17.31 -7.54
CA LYS A 171 -8.16 17.55 -8.89
C LYS A 171 -7.40 16.31 -9.37
N PRO A 172 -7.74 15.74 -10.54
CA PRO A 172 -7.01 14.61 -11.09
C PRO A 172 -5.51 14.91 -11.21
N LEU A 173 -4.67 13.94 -10.92
CA LEU A 173 -3.24 14.10 -11.15
C LEU A 173 -2.97 14.14 -12.65
N PRO A 174 -2.08 15.02 -13.14
CA PRO A 174 -1.62 14.99 -14.52
C PRO A 174 -1.03 13.63 -14.87
N ALA A 175 -1.16 13.22 -16.12
CA ALA A 175 -0.42 12.07 -16.61
C ALA A 175 1.09 12.34 -16.54
N TYR A 176 1.87 11.27 -16.42
CA TYR A 176 3.32 11.37 -16.63
C TYR A 176 3.61 11.76 -18.09
N SER A 177 4.67 12.52 -18.31
CA SER A 177 5.17 12.80 -19.64
C SER A 177 5.58 11.50 -20.36
N ALA A 178 5.73 11.57 -21.67
CA ALA A 178 6.38 10.50 -22.43
C ALA A 178 7.76 10.16 -21.83
N GLN A 179 8.12 8.89 -21.88
CA GLN A 179 9.42 8.42 -21.42
C GLN A 179 10.56 9.03 -22.24
N GLN A 180 11.57 9.52 -21.56
CA GLN A 180 12.76 10.13 -22.12
C GLN A 180 14.01 9.46 -21.53
N PRO A 181 15.15 9.44 -22.24
CA PRO A 181 16.40 8.96 -21.67
C PRO A 181 16.77 9.74 -20.41
N VAL A 182 17.29 9.04 -19.41
CA VAL A 182 17.75 9.64 -18.15
C VAL A 182 18.99 10.49 -18.43
N THR A 183 18.97 11.76 -17.99
CA THR A 183 20.11 12.66 -18.00
C THR A 183 20.83 12.62 -16.66
N ASP A 184 22.01 13.28 -16.55
CA ASP A 184 22.74 13.38 -15.29
C ASP A 184 21.92 14.03 -14.16
N ALA A 185 21.05 15.01 -14.52
CA ALA A 185 20.19 15.67 -13.56
C ALA A 185 19.14 14.72 -12.97
N GLU A 186 18.42 13.95 -13.80
CA GLU A 186 17.44 12.99 -13.34
C GLU A 186 18.09 11.79 -12.64
N LYS A 187 19.30 11.41 -13.10
CA LYS A 187 20.08 10.38 -12.39
C LYS A 187 20.45 10.82 -10.96
N ALA A 188 20.85 12.07 -10.77
CA ALA A 188 21.14 12.61 -9.45
C ALA A 188 19.89 12.61 -8.54
N ILE A 189 18.71 12.92 -9.08
CA ILE A 189 17.44 12.83 -8.35
C ILE A 189 17.14 11.39 -7.93
N PHE A 190 17.31 10.44 -8.85
CA PHE A 190 17.10 9.01 -8.59
C PHE A 190 18.05 8.51 -7.50
N ASP A 191 19.35 8.80 -7.64
CA ASP A 191 20.39 8.36 -6.69
C ASP A 191 20.13 8.95 -5.29
N ALA A 192 19.79 10.24 -5.20
CA ALA A 192 19.46 10.89 -3.94
C ALA A 192 18.22 10.29 -3.26
N ALA A 193 17.15 10.03 -4.04
CA ALA A 193 15.92 9.43 -3.52
C ALA A 193 16.13 8.02 -3.01
N CYS A 194 17.00 7.25 -3.68
CA CYS A 194 17.22 5.83 -3.41
C CYS A 194 18.39 5.57 -2.44
N SER A 195 19.15 6.58 -2.07
CA SER A 195 20.38 6.46 -1.27
C SER A 195 20.22 5.73 0.06
N SER A 196 19.06 5.87 0.70
CA SER A 196 18.75 5.23 2.00
C SER A 196 18.18 3.81 1.87
N TYR A 197 17.97 3.32 0.65
CA TYR A 197 17.42 2.00 0.42
C TYR A 197 18.55 0.97 0.33
N GLN A 198 18.52 -0.06 1.19
CA GLN A 198 19.65 -0.98 1.38
C GLN A 198 19.84 -2.00 0.25
N PHE A 199 18.88 -2.13 -0.66
CA PHE A 199 18.98 -3.09 -1.75
C PHE A 199 19.19 -2.37 -3.08
N PRO A 200 20.03 -2.90 -3.99
CA PRO A 200 20.24 -2.28 -5.29
C PRO A 200 18.93 -2.28 -6.09
N LEU A 201 18.56 -1.12 -6.60
CA LEU A 201 17.36 -0.94 -7.41
C LEU A 201 17.63 -1.06 -8.92
N GLY A 202 18.91 -1.12 -9.30
CA GLY A 202 19.34 -1.17 -10.71
C GLY A 202 19.66 0.21 -11.28
N THR A 203 19.78 0.29 -12.61
CA THR A 203 20.17 1.50 -13.34
C THR A 203 18.93 2.10 -14.02
N PRO A 204 18.60 3.39 -13.79
CA PRO A 204 17.51 4.03 -14.49
C PRO A 204 17.91 4.29 -15.96
N GLU A 205 17.06 3.86 -16.90
CA GLU A 205 17.28 4.01 -18.33
C GLU A 205 16.43 5.14 -18.92
N THR A 206 15.16 5.19 -18.54
CA THR A 206 14.24 6.24 -18.99
C THR A 206 13.40 6.75 -17.83
N PHE A 207 12.83 7.94 -18.00
CA PHE A 207 11.94 8.54 -17.02
C PHE A 207 10.78 9.29 -17.69
N GLY A 208 9.65 9.32 -17.00
CA GLY A 208 8.58 10.28 -17.20
C GLY A 208 8.41 11.14 -15.96
N LYS A 209 7.96 12.38 -16.11
CA LYS A 209 7.65 13.24 -14.96
C LYS A 209 6.27 13.85 -15.09
N ARG A 210 5.68 14.18 -13.96
CA ARG A 210 4.48 15.01 -13.87
C ARG A 210 4.66 16.07 -12.81
N ILE A 211 4.04 17.22 -13.03
CA ILE A 211 4.08 18.35 -12.11
C ILE A 211 2.70 18.48 -11.49
N THR A 212 2.61 18.33 -10.19
CA THR A 212 1.40 18.55 -9.41
C THR A 212 1.41 19.96 -8.78
N ASP A 213 0.41 20.29 -7.98
CA ASP A 213 0.40 21.56 -7.26
C ASP A 213 1.50 21.61 -6.19
N ASP A 214 1.84 20.47 -5.56
CA ASP A 214 2.74 20.36 -4.41
C ASP A 214 4.09 19.68 -4.71
N SER A 215 4.19 18.92 -5.80
CA SER A 215 5.37 18.09 -6.09
C SER A 215 5.72 17.98 -7.56
N ILE A 216 6.91 17.48 -7.82
CA ILE A 216 7.32 16.88 -9.08
C ILE A 216 7.48 15.38 -8.83
N ASP A 217 6.70 14.59 -9.55
CA ASP A 217 6.76 13.13 -9.42
C ASP A 217 7.46 12.56 -10.67
N TYR A 218 8.29 11.55 -10.44
CA TYR A 218 9.03 10.84 -11.49
C TYR A 218 8.64 9.38 -11.49
N GLU A 219 8.54 8.79 -12.68
CA GLU A 219 8.53 7.34 -12.88
C GLU A 219 9.77 6.96 -13.69
N PHE A 220 10.68 6.23 -13.08
CA PHE A 220 11.88 5.72 -13.71
C PHE A 220 11.68 4.29 -14.18
N LYS A 221 11.99 3.98 -15.44
CA LYS A 221 12.15 2.59 -15.89
C LYS A 221 13.59 2.17 -15.61
N VAL A 222 13.70 1.13 -14.82
CA VAL A 222 14.98 0.70 -14.25
C VAL A 222 15.27 -0.73 -14.64
N LYS A 223 16.46 -0.96 -15.16
CA LYS A 223 16.96 -2.29 -15.46
C LYS A 223 17.78 -2.81 -14.27
N SER A 224 17.37 -3.94 -13.74
CA SER A 224 18.08 -4.62 -12.67
C SER A 224 18.60 -5.97 -13.14
N LEU A 225 19.79 -6.32 -12.70
CA LEU A 225 20.27 -7.71 -12.76
C LEU A 225 19.42 -8.50 -11.76
N GLY A 226 18.86 -9.62 -12.18
CA GLY A 226 18.02 -10.45 -11.32
C GLY A 226 18.74 -10.84 -10.03
N PHE A 227 18.01 -10.90 -8.92
CA PHE A 227 18.54 -11.36 -7.64
C PHE A 227 19.14 -12.78 -7.82
N GLY A 228 20.37 -12.98 -7.36
CA GLY A 228 21.04 -14.29 -7.44
C GLY A 228 21.45 -14.73 -8.85
N GLY A 229 21.66 -13.81 -9.80
CA GLY A 229 22.07 -14.14 -11.17
C GLY A 229 20.90 -14.51 -12.10
N GLY A 230 19.68 -14.17 -11.71
CA GLY A 230 18.49 -14.33 -12.57
C GLY A 230 18.53 -13.42 -13.80
N ALA A 231 17.59 -13.65 -14.75
CA ALA A 231 17.47 -12.83 -15.95
C ALA A 231 17.26 -11.35 -15.61
N PRO A 232 17.83 -10.42 -16.41
CA PRO A 232 17.57 -9.00 -16.23
C PRO A 232 16.07 -8.72 -16.24
N SER A 233 15.61 -7.89 -15.32
CA SER A 233 14.19 -7.49 -15.23
C SER A 233 14.08 -5.97 -15.28
N THR A 234 12.96 -5.49 -15.81
CA THR A 234 12.62 -4.06 -15.79
C THR A 234 11.59 -3.82 -14.70
N SER A 235 11.84 -2.82 -13.88
CA SER A 235 10.89 -2.35 -12.87
C SER A 235 10.62 -0.85 -13.05
N THR A 236 9.52 -0.39 -12.49
CA THR A 236 9.20 1.03 -12.42
C THR A 236 9.42 1.53 -11.00
N ILE A 237 10.28 2.54 -10.86
CA ILE A 237 10.55 3.19 -9.56
C ILE A 237 9.93 4.57 -9.58
N TYR A 238 9.13 4.84 -8.55
CA TYR A 238 8.47 6.12 -8.38
C TYR A 238 9.22 6.95 -7.34
N VAL A 239 9.45 8.22 -7.67
CA VAL A 239 10.10 9.21 -6.82
C VAL A 239 9.22 10.45 -6.79
N THR A 240 9.09 11.09 -5.64
CA THR A 240 8.44 12.39 -5.49
C THR A 240 9.42 13.39 -4.89
N MET A 241 9.30 14.65 -5.27
CA MET A 241 10.07 15.75 -4.72
C MET A 241 9.15 16.95 -4.53
N GLY A 242 9.11 17.50 -3.31
CA GLY A 242 8.40 18.75 -3.02
C GLY A 242 8.88 19.92 -3.88
N LYS A 243 8.08 20.96 -4.00
CA LYS A 243 8.44 22.17 -4.75
C LYS A 243 9.07 23.26 -3.89
N GLU A 244 9.05 23.09 -2.57
CA GLU A 244 9.69 24.01 -1.63
C GLU A 244 11.21 23.99 -1.81
N GLU A 245 11.84 25.11 -1.54
CA GLU A 245 13.31 25.23 -1.60
C GLU A 245 13.98 24.24 -0.64
N GLY A 246 14.95 23.49 -1.14
CA GLY A 246 15.65 22.48 -0.37
C GLY A 246 14.91 21.15 -0.20
N ALA A 247 13.75 20.95 -0.85
CA ALA A 247 13.06 19.69 -0.86
C ALA A 247 13.95 18.56 -1.38
N LYS A 248 13.97 17.45 -0.66
CA LYS A 248 14.74 16.26 -1.06
C LYS A 248 13.83 15.30 -1.82
N PRO A 249 14.35 14.64 -2.86
CA PRO A 249 13.61 13.60 -3.54
C PRO A 249 13.43 12.39 -2.63
N GLU A 250 12.23 11.80 -2.66
CA GLU A 250 11.86 10.65 -1.85
C GLU A 250 11.45 9.48 -2.75
N PHE A 251 12.06 8.34 -2.52
CA PHE A 251 11.63 7.08 -3.12
C PHE A 251 10.26 6.67 -2.57
N THR A 252 9.28 6.45 -3.43
CA THR A 252 7.91 6.14 -3.00
C THR A 252 7.55 4.66 -3.12
N ARG A 253 7.86 4.01 -4.24
CA ARG A 253 7.60 2.57 -4.44
C ARG A 253 8.33 2.00 -5.65
N VAL A 254 8.40 0.67 -5.69
CA VAL A 254 8.76 -0.14 -6.88
C VAL A 254 7.53 -0.90 -7.33
N VAL A 255 7.31 -0.94 -8.65
CA VAL A 255 6.38 -1.86 -9.33
C VAL A 255 7.20 -2.75 -10.25
N ARG A 256 7.05 -4.08 -10.10
CA ARG A 256 7.75 -5.12 -10.85
C ARG A 256 6.79 -5.88 -11.74
#